data_4824a0708fac4f7f00115e076d7865c8
#
_entry.id   4824a0708fac4f7f00115e076d7865c8
#
_cell.length_a   1.000
_cell.length_b   1.000
_cell.length_c   1.000
_cell.angle_alpha   90.00
_cell.angle_beta   90.00
_cell.angle_gamma   90.00
#
_symmetry.space_group_name_H-M   'P 1'
#
loop_
_entity.id
_entity.type
_entity.pdbx_description
1 polymer ?
#
loop_
_entity_poly.entity_id
_entity_poly.type
_entity_poly.pdbx_seq_one_letter_code
_entity_poly.pdbx_strand_id
1 'polypeptide(L)'
;MSTKFSWELNPTDTVADFGAELNEQLPLLVRKLLVQRGIRGPQRAERFLRPRLADLGDPFEMREMDAAVERIFRAADHGERVCIYGDYDVDGVSSVTLLHTVLTAYGLEPTCFIPVRTKEGYGLSEDGIRHAVASCGGAPDLIITVDCGTSSVDEVAYLNSIGIDVIVLDHHESSTRGRPPAVAVVNAKLEDDSPLTYLCSAGVVFKLAHAMLKRRRLTDFDLRQYLDIVAIATVADIVPLVNENRLLTRHGLRIMAKGGNTGLKALNEVTGMRSTPSASHVSFRIGPRLNAAGRMDSPTDALELLMTHDAERAIQLAHCLEAHNRARQQEEEKIRAEATQMLERNFSPATDRVIVLGSRTWHPGVVGIVASLLMRRYHKPTFIISLDENGLGKGSGRSIPGVSLVQAIHACADTLVSGGGHDMAAGLVIREEMIDEFRRAFDTYVQQHTNEEQLKPKLHIDAEVQLSELTLELLDSYELLEPFGNSNPQPVFMSRNVMLSDAPRHLQGNHLKLSLRQGTHECDAMFFNGGTVHLPDPPWDIAFTIDRNVWRGRTSVSMSIQDIRPARLS
;
A
#
# COMPACT_ATOMS: atom_id res chain seq x y z
N MET A 1 -30.34 -17.13 5.55
CA MET A 1 -28.90 -17.19 5.24
C MET A 1 -28.28 -15.86 5.59
N SER A 2 -27.26 -15.85 6.41
CA SER A 2 -26.58 -14.60 6.82
C SER A 2 -25.83 -14.02 5.62
N THR A 3 -26.10 -12.77 5.26
CA THR A 3 -25.28 -11.99 4.32
C THR A 3 -23.86 -11.93 4.86
N LYS A 4 -22.85 -12.02 3.98
CA LYS A 4 -21.45 -11.96 4.38
C LYS A 4 -21.12 -10.65 5.10
N PHE A 5 -21.77 -9.55 4.67
CA PHE A 5 -21.54 -8.19 5.17
C PHE A 5 -22.79 -7.58 5.81
N SER A 6 -22.58 -6.76 6.83
CA SER A 6 -23.57 -5.76 7.27
C SER A 6 -23.44 -4.54 6.37
N TRP A 7 -24.47 -4.20 5.61
CA TRP A 7 -24.45 -3.05 4.71
C TRP A 7 -24.81 -1.77 5.46
N GLU A 8 -23.95 -0.80 5.38
CA GLU A 8 -24.15 0.53 5.96
C GLU A 8 -24.20 1.57 4.83
N LEU A 9 -25.38 2.12 4.59
CA LEU A 9 -25.56 3.20 3.61
C LEU A 9 -25.12 4.52 4.24
N ASN A 10 -24.24 5.23 3.54
CA ASN A 10 -23.79 6.56 3.96
C ASN A 10 -24.94 7.58 3.80
N PRO A 11 -25.40 8.22 4.88
CA PRO A 11 -26.62 9.02 4.88
C PRO A 11 -26.51 10.39 4.22
N THR A 12 -25.55 10.64 3.33
CA THR A 12 -25.31 11.97 2.78
C THR A 12 -26.37 12.40 1.78
N ASP A 13 -27.48 12.96 2.28
CA ASP A 13 -28.48 13.67 1.46
C ASP A 13 -28.07 15.12 1.14
N THR A 14 -27.04 15.64 1.81
CA THR A 14 -26.58 17.02 1.65
C THR A 14 -25.73 17.16 0.40
N VAL A 15 -26.17 17.99 -0.52
CA VAL A 15 -25.38 18.42 -1.67
C VAL A 15 -24.76 19.78 -1.33
N ALA A 16 -23.41 19.86 -1.32
CA ALA A 16 -22.73 21.15 -1.15
C ALA A 16 -22.83 21.94 -2.46
N ASP A 17 -22.81 23.27 -2.33
CA ASP A 17 -22.66 24.15 -3.47
C ASP A 17 -21.18 24.20 -3.88
N PHE A 18 -20.90 23.78 -5.12
CA PHE A 18 -19.59 23.81 -5.73
C PHE A 18 -19.39 24.97 -6.70
N GLY A 19 -20.32 25.94 -6.74
CA GLY A 19 -20.38 27.02 -7.70
C GLY A 19 -21.04 26.61 -9.02
N ALA A 20 -21.56 27.60 -9.75
CA ALA A 20 -22.41 27.36 -10.92
C ALA A 20 -21.74 26.45 -11.96
N GLU A 21 -20.46 26.70 -12.28
CA GLU A 21 -19.71 25.97 -13.30
C GLU A 21 -19.55 24.46 -12.95
N LEU A 22 -19.08 24.15 -11.73
CA LEU A 22 -18.91 22.76 -11.31
C LEU A 22 -20.23 22.06 -11.06
N ASN A 23 -21.27 22.77 -10.62
CA ASN A 23 -22.60 22.22 -10.44
C ASN A 23 -23.25 21.82 -11.77
N GLU A 24 -22.94 22.52 -12.87
CA GLU A 24 -23.40 22.19 -14.21
C GLU A 24 -22.61 21.03 -14.83
N GLN A 25 -21.28 21.00 -14.61
CA GLN A 25 -20.38 20.00 -15.19
C GLN A 25 -20.45 18.63 -14.48
N LEU A 26 -20.74 18.59 -13.18
CA LEU A 26 -20.68 17.37 -12.38
C LEU A 26 -22.06 16.77 -12.12
N PRO A 27 -22.27 15.49 -12.44
CA PRO A 27 -23.47 14.75 -12.04
C PRO A 27 -23.71 14.85 -10.53
N LEU A 28 -24.98 14.84 -10.12
CA LEU A 28 -25.39 14.90 -8.72
C LEU A 28 -24.70 13.84 -7.86
N LEU A 29 -24.56 12.62 -8.39
CA LEU A 29 -23.89 11.51 -7.72
C LEU A 29 -22.43 11.86 -7.39
N VAL A 30 -21.66 12.41 -8.35
CA VAL A 30 -20.26 12.78 -8.13
C VAL A 30 -20.13 13.90 -7.09
N ARG A 31 -21.04 14.86 -7.08
CA ARG A 31 -21.10 15.92 -6.05
C ARG A 31 -21.36 15.36 -4.66
N LYS A 32 -22.25 14.37 -4.51
CA LYS A 32 -22.47 13.64 -3.25
C LYS A 32 -21.21 12.92 -2.79
N LEU A 33 -20.52 12.22 -3.69
CA LEU A 33 -19.26 11.51 -3.40
C LEU A 33 -18.13 12.46 -2.94
N LEU A 34 -18.06 13.69 -3.47
CA LEU A 34 -17.13 14.72 -3.00
C LEU A 34 -17.45 15.15 -1.55
N VAL A 35 -18.72 15.39 -1.24
CA VAL A 35 -19.15 15.77 0.12
C VAL A 35 -18.79 14.69 1.15
N GLN A 36 -19.00 13.41 0.80
CA GLN A 36 -18.65 12.27 1.65
C GLN A 36 -17.15 12.19 1.95
N ARG A 37 -16.30 12.66 1.02
CA ARG A 37 -14.84 12.80 1.18
C ARG A 37 -14.42 14.07 1.93
N GLY A 38 -15.37 14.83 2.49
CA GLY A 38 -15.10 16.09 3.17
C GLY A 38 -14.73 17.24 2.22
N ILE A 39 -14.87 17.03 0.90
CA ILE A 39 -14.60 18.07 -0.10
C ILE A 39 -15.83 18.98 -0.20
N ARG A 40 -15.67 20.25 0.17
CA ARG A 40 -16.73 21.25 0.13
C ARG A 40 -16.22 22.54 -0.50
N GLY A 41 -17.06 23.19 -1.30
CA GLY A 41 -16.76 24.43 -2.00
C GLY A 41 -15.93 24.27 -3.27
N PRO A 42 -16.01 25.27 -4.19
CA PRO A 42 -15.49 25.15 -5.55
C PRO A 42 -13.97 25.00 -5.62
N GLN A 43 -13.22 25.74 -4.83
CA GLN A 43 -11.75 25.71 -4.87
C GLN A 43 -11.17 24.36 -4.42
N ARG A 44 -11.72 23.75 -3.35
CA ARG A 44 -11.30 22.44 -2.87
C ARG A 44 -11.68 21.34 -3.87
N ALA A 45 -12.88 21.44 -4.46
CA ALA A 45 -13.32 20.50 -5.49
C ALA A 45 -12.42 20.57 -6.72
N GLU A 46 -12.10 21.73 -7.23
CA GLU A 46 -11.21 21.90 -8.37
C GLU A 46 -9.81 21.32 -8.10
N ARG A 47 -9.21 21.62 -6.96
CA ARG A 47 -7.91 21.04 -6.56
C ARG A 47 -7.97 19.51 -6.44
N PHE A 48 -9.07 18.96 -5.94
CA PHE A 48 -9.22 17.53 -5.80
C PHE A 48 -9.43 16.84 -7.17
N LEU A 49 -10.29 17.39 -8.02
CA LEU A 49 -10.62 16.81 -9.32
C LEU A 49 -9.52 17.02 -10.36
N ARG A 50 -8.86 18.16 -10.33
CA ARG A 50 -7.84 18.58 -11.31
C ARG A 50 -6.57 19.11 -10.64
N PRO A 51 -5.88 18.29 -9.80
CA PRO A 51 -4.69 18.73 -9.07
C PRO A 51 -3.57 19.13 -10.04
N ARG A 52 -2.89 20.23 -9.76
CA ARG A 52 -1.79 20.77 -10.57
C ARG A 52 -0.48 20.73 -9.79
N LEU A 53 0.65 20.46 -10.45
CA LEU A 53 1.97 20.47 -9.80
C LEU A 53 2.33 21.83 -9.18
N ALA A 54 1.72 22.91 -9.66
CA ALA A 54 1.85 24.23 -9.03
C ALA A 54 1.16 24.36 -7.66
N ASP A 55 0.31 23.39 -7.30
CA ASP A 55 -0.36 23.35 -6.00
C ASP A 55 0.48 22.66 -4.90
N LEU A 56 1.69 22.19 -5.22
CA LEU A 56 2.64 21.64 -4.25
C LEU A 56 3.08 22.74 -3.25
N GLY A 57 3.05 22.40 -1.96
CA GLY A 57 3.52 23.25 -0.88
C GLY A 57 5.03 23.47 -0.89
N ASP A 58 5.49 24.44 -0.11
CA ASP A 58 6.91 24.70 0.01
C ASP A 58 7.61 23.52 0.71
N PRO A 59 8.67 22.91 0.10
CA PRO A 59 9.38 21.81 0.74
C PRO A 59 10.07 22.20 2.05
N PHE A 60 10.37 23.49 2.24
CA PHE A 60 11.01 24.00 3.46
C PHE A 60 10.03 24.15 4.65
N GLU A 61 8.75 23.86 4.46
CA GLU A 61 7.79 23.67 5.57
C GLU A 61 8.10 22.39 6.38
N MET A 62 8.82 21.43 5.81
CA MET A 62 9.30 20.25 6.56
C MET A 62 10.50 20.64 7.42
N ARG A 63 10.41 20.31 8.71
CA ARG A 63 11.48 20.59 9.68
C ARG A 63 12.80 19.96 9.25
N GLU A 64 13.90 20.72 9.45
CA GLU A 64 15.27 20.32 9.12
C GLU A 64 15.56 20.05 7.63
N MET A 65 14.63 20.38 6.76
CA MET A 65 14.85 20.32 5.32
C MET A 65 16.03 21.22 4.89
N ASP A 66 16.15 22.43 5.48
CA ASP A 66 17.28 23.32 5.23
C ASP A 66 18.62 22.69 5.61
N ALA A 67 18.71 22.10 6.81
CA ALA A 67 19.92 21.44 7.30
C ALA A 67 20.33 20.26 6.42
N ALA A 68 19.36 19.45 5.98
CA ALA A 68 19.60 18.34 5.06
C ALA A 68 20.16 18.85 3.71
N VAL A 69 19.52 19.87 3.11
CA VAL A 69 19.96 20.46 1.84
C VAL A 69 21.35 21.07 1.94
N GLU A 70 21.64 21.82 3.00
CA GLU A 70 22.96 22.42 3.22
C GLU A 70 24.05 21.36 3.41
N ARG A 71 23.77 20.30 4.17
CA ARG A 71 24.73 19.21 4.37
C ARG A 71 25.03 18.45 3.06
N ILE A 72 24.01 18.21 2.24
CA ILE A 72 24.17 17.55 0.94
C ILE A 72 24.98 18.44 -0.02
N PHE A 73 24.71 19.74 -0.07
CA PHE A 73 25.48 20.65 -0.91
C PHE A 73 26.93 20.76 -0.46
N ARG A 74 27.20 20.71 0.85
CA ARG A 74 28.58 20.64 1.36
C ARG A 74 29.27 19.38 0.82
N ALA A 75 28.61 18.23 0.84
CA ALA A 75 29.16 17.00 0.29
C ALA A 75 29.47 17.13 -1.21
N ALA A 76 28.56 17.72 -2.00
CA ALA A 76 28.75 17.94 -3.42
C ALA A 76 29.90 18.93 -3.71
N ASP A 77 29.99 20.03 -2.95
CA ASP A 77 31.02 21.05 -3.15
C ASP A 77 32.45 20.56 -2.77
N HIS A 78 32.55 19.57 -1.89
CA HIS A 78 33.86 19.01 -1.43
C HIS A 78 34.18 17.64 -2.02
N GLY A 79 33.29 17.05 -2.84
CA GLY A 79 33.49 15.71 -3.41
C GLY A 79 33.52 14.61 -2.34
N GLU A 80 32.70 14.75 -1.29
CA GLU A 80 32.62 13.79 -0.18
C GLU A 80 32.02 12.46 -0.66
N ARG A 81 32.42 11.35 -0.02
CA ARG A 81 31.82 10.04 -0.27
C ARG A 81 30.47 9.93 0.42
N VAL A 82 29.42 9.65 -0.35
CA VAL A 82 28.05 9.53 0.13
C VAL A 82 27.56 8.10 -0.03
N CYS A 83 26.97 7.54 1.02
CA CYS A 83 26.24 6.28 0.99
C CYS A 83 24.75 6.53 1.17
N ILE A 84 23.92 5.96 0.30
CA ILE A 84 22.47 5.91 0.47
C ILE A 84 22.14 4.54 1.05
N TYR A 85 21.55 4.52 2.24
CA TYR A 85 21.09 3.32 2.93
C TYR A 85 19.56 3.27 2.89
N GLY A 86 18.97 2.31 2.17
CA GLY A 86 17.52 2.19 1.99
C GLY A 86 16.91 0.95 2.64
N ASP A 87 15.58 0.85 2.58
CA ASP A 87 14.85 -0.38 2.88
C ASP A 87 14.59 -1.20 1.60
N TYR A 88 14.22 -2.47 1.77
CA TYR A 88 14.10 -3.46 0.70
C TYR A 88 12.74 -3.47 -0.02
N ASP A 89 11.75 -2.74 0.47
CA ASP A 89 10.42 -2.69 -0.16
C ASP A 89 10.33 -1.62 -1.26
N VAL A 90 9.14 -1.47 -1.85
CA VAL A 90 8.95 -0.55 -2.99
C VAL A 90 9.22 0.89 -2.60
N ASP A 91 8.86 1.33 -1.38
CA ASP A 91 9.12 2.72 -0.96
C ASP A 91 10.62 2.95 -0.76
N GLY A 92 11.31 2.02 -0.07
CA GLY A 92 12.75 2.09 0.13
C GLY A 92 13.53 2.08 -1.19
N VAL A 93 13.26 1.08 -2.08
CA VAL A 93 13.94 0.98 -3.39
C VAL A 93 13.67 2.20 -4.27
N SER A 94 12.43 2.72 -4.27
CA SER A 94 12.06 3.93 -5.02
C SER A 94 12.75 5.17 -4.46
N SER A 95 12.84 5.27 -3.14
CA SER A 95 13.52 6.36 -2.44
C SER A 95 15.03 6.39 -2.76
N VAL A 96 15.70 5.21 -2.71
CA VAL A 96 17.10 5.07 -3.12
C VAL A 96 17.29 5.49 -4.57
N THR A 97 16.44 4.99 -5.49
CA THR A 97 16.51 5.32 -6.92
C THR A 97 16.38 6.83 -7.17
N LEU A 98 15.38 7.46 -6.56
CA LEU A 98 15.14 8.89 -6.73
C LEU A 98 16.28 9.73 -6.14
N LEU A 99 16.72 9.41 -4.91
CA LEU A 99 17.81 10.13 -4.26
C LEU A 99 19.13 9.98 -5.01
N HIS A 100 19.49 8.77 -5.43
CA HIS A 100 20.66 8.52 -6.25
C HIS A 100 20.65 9.39 -7.52
N THR A 101 19.53 9.40 -8.24
CA THR A 101 19.38 10.18 -9.46
C THR A 101 19.56 11.68 -9.22
N VAL A 102 18.98 12.20 -8.14
CA VAL A 102 19.10 13.62 -7.77
C VAL A 102 20.54 13.96 -7.38
N LEU A 103 21.16 13.17 -6.52
CA LEU A 103 22.55 13.41 -6.09
C LEU A 103 23.53 13.35 -7.24
N THR A 104 23.34 12.39 -8.16
CA THR A 104 24.15 12.29 -9.40
C THR A 104 24.00 13.52 -10.29
N ALA A 105 22.80 14.08 -10.39
CA ALA A 105 22.58 15.33 -11.14
C ALA A 105 23.32 16.53 -10.52
N TYR A 106 23.65 16.49 -9.22
CA TYR A 106 24.48 17.48 -8.54
C TYR A 106 25.97 17.12 -8.50
N GLY A 107 26.41 16.07 -9.23
CA GLY A 107 27.82 15.69 -9.38
C GLY A 107 28.37 14.76 -8.29
N LEU A 108 27.51 14.19 -7.45
CA LEU A 108 27.90 13.15 -6.50
C LEU A 108 27.83 11.76 -7.17
N GLU A 109 28.63 10.81 -6.66
CA GLU A 109 28.60 9.40 -7.04
C GLU A 109 28.25 8.55 -5.82
N PRO A 110 26.97 8.54 -5.37
CA PRO A 110 26.60 7.86 -4.15
C PRO A 110 26.62 6.34 -4.32
N THR A 111 27.16 5.64 -3.32
CA THR A 111 27.03 4.18 -3.21
C THR A 111 25.66 3.86 -2.62
N CYS A 112 24.91 2.95 -3.25
CA CYS A 112 23.62 2.50 -2.75
C CYS A 112 23.75 1.18 -2.00
N PHE A 113 23.17 1.08 -0.83
CA PHE A 113 23.08 -0.13 -0.04
C PHE A 113 21.64 -0.38 0.42
N ILE A 114 21.15 -1.60 0.22
CA ILE A 114 19.86 -2.06 0.72
C ILE A 114 20.08 -3.37 1.48
N PRO A 115 19.67 -3.46 2.76
CA PRO A 115 19.86 -4.66 3.56
C PRO A 115 19.02 -5.83 3.05
N VAL A 116 19.58 -7.03 3.15
CA VAL A 116 18.83 -8.28 2.88
C VAL A 116 18.13 -8.69 4.16
N ARG A 117 16.80 -8.67 4.16
CA ARG A 117 15.94 -8.90 5.33
C ARG A 117 16.29 -10.14 6.16
N THR A 118 16.73 -11.21 5.50
CA THR A 118 17.08 -12.48 6.15
C THR A 118 18.43 -12.47 6.82
N LYS A 119 19.32 -11.53 6.46
CA LYS A 119 20.69 -11.43 6.98
C LYS A 119 20.83 -10.27 7.95
N GLU A 120 20.54 -9.06 7.51
CA GLU A 120 20.73 -7.82 8.27
C GLU A 120 19.49 -7.39 9.07
N GLY A 121 18.32 -7.96 8.77
CA GLY A 121 17.07 -7.59 9.44
C GLY A 121 16.34 -6.44 8.78
N TYR A 122 15.60 -5.65 9.57
CA TYR A 122 14.84 -4.48 9.14
C TYR A 122 15.49 -3.19 9.67
N GLY A 123 15.53 -2.17 8.81
CA GLY A 123 16.02 -0.84 9.18
C GLY A 123 17.53 -0.75 9.31
N LEU A 124 18.00 0.32 9.95
CA LEU A 124 19.42 0.54 10.20
C LEU A 124 19.89 -0.37 11.35
N SER A 125 20.81 -1.27 11.07
CA SER A 125 21.36 -2.23 12.03
C SER A 125 22.90 -2.19 12.02
N GLU A 126 23.54 -2.68 13.08
CA GLU A 126 25.01 -2.72 13.17
C GLU A 126 25.63 -3.54 12.03
N ASP A 127 25.06 -4.71 11.71
CA ASP A 127 25.51 -5.54 10.59
C ASP A 127 25.28 -4.84 9.24
N GLY A 128 24.12 -4.22 9.05
CA GLY A 128 23.80 -3.44 7.86
C GLY A 128 24.76 -2.26 7.67
N ILE A 129 25.06 -1.52 8.73
CA ILE A 129 26.05 -0.42 8.71
C ILE A 129 27.43 -0.94 8.28
N ARG A 130 27.89 -2.04 8.87
CA ARG A 130 29.20 -2.62 8.55
C ARG A 130 29.29 -3.01 7.06
N HIS A 131 28.25 -3.62 6.52
CA HIS A 131 28.19 -4.00 5.11
C HIS A 131 28.07 -2.77 4.18
N ALA A 132 27.29 -1.76 4.58
CA ALA A 132 27.18 -0.50 3.82
C ALA A 132 28.53 0.23 3.73
N VAL A 133 29.24 0.37 4.86
CA VAL A 133 30.57 0.97 4.90
C VAL A 133 31.58 0.17 4.05
N ALA A 134 31.52 -1.16 4.11
CA ALA A 134 32.38 -2.02 3.28
C ALA A 134 32.09 -1.84 1.77
N SER A 135 30.82 -1.67 1.38
CA SER A 135 30.41 -1.46 -0.02
C SER A 135 30.91 -0.12 -0.58
N CYS A 136 31.15 0.88 0.27
CA CYS A 136 31.69 2.18 -0.11
C CYS A 136 33.23 2.16 -0.33
N GLY A 137 33.90 1.02 -0.19
CA GLY A 137 35.36 0.94 -0.28
C GLY A 137 36.11 1.66 0.86
N GLY A 138 35.41 1.95 1.95
CA GLY A 138 35.89 2.63 3.15
C GLY A 138 34.84 3.50 3.78
N ALA A 139 35.09 4.11 4.94
CA ALA A 139 34.12 4.94 5.63
C ALA A 139 33.63 6.10 4.72
N PRO A 140 32.33 6.25 4.47
CA PRO A 140 31.81 7.43 3.81
C PRO A 140 31.83 8.63 4.75
N ASP A 141 31.77 9.85 4.18
CA ASP A 141 31.68 11.08 4.94
C ASP A 141 30.24 11.38 5.38
N LEU A 142 29.27 10.87 4.59
CA LEU A 142 27.86 11.05 4.82
C LEU A 142 27.08 9.77 4.49
N ILE A 143 26.23 9.34 5.42
CA ILE A 143 25.19 8.34 5.16
C ILE A 143 23.84 9.04 5.12
N ILE A 144 23.05 8.80 4.07
CA ILE A 144 21.67 9.25 3.97
C ILE A 144 20.77 8.02 4.04
N THR A 145 20.01 7.87 5.13
CA THR A 145 19.05 6.80 5.25
C THR A 145 17.73 7.22 4.62
N VAL A 146 17.10 6.30 3.88
CA VAL A 146 15.78 6.49 3.29
C VAL A 146 14.87 5.33 3.69
N ASP A 147 13.63 5.65 4.07
CA ASP A 147 12.62 4.68 4.50
C ASP A 147 13.01 3.87 5.74
N CYS A 148 13.92 4.41 6.52
CA CYS A 148 14.37 3.89 7.81
C CYS A 148 15.17 4.95 8.56
N GLY A 149 15.43 4.71 9.85
CA GLY A 149 16.35 5.52 10.62
C GLY A 149 15.71 6.37 11.70
N THR A 150 14.42 6.70 11.63
CA THR A 150 13.72 7.52 12.64
C THR A 150 13.85 6.94 14.06
N SER A 151 13.89 5.63 14.21
CA SER A 151 14.00 4.95 15.50
C SER A 151 15.42 4.48 15.85
N SER A 152 16.41 4.71 14.99
CA SER A 152 17.77 4.16 15.08
C SER A 152 18.72 5.09 15.86
N VAL A 153 18.40 5.34 17.13
CA VAL A 153 19.13 6.30 17.97
C VAL A 153 20.57 5.85 18.22
N ASP A 154 20.76 4.56 18.60
CA ASP A 154 22.06 4.02 18.97
C ASP A 154 22.96 3.87 17.74
N GLU A 155 22.39 3.43 16.62
CA GLU A 155 23.07 3.24 15.35
C GLU A 155 23.59 4.57 14.78
N VAL A 156 22.79 5.62 14.84
CA VAL A 156 23.19 6.97 14.41
C VAL A 156 24.25 7.55 15.36
N ALA A 157 24.12 7.34 16.67
CA ALA A 157 25.14 7.75 17.63
C ALA A 157 26.48 7.02 17.38
N TYR A 158 26.44 5.73 17.04
CA TYR A 158 27.62 4.97 16.66
C TYR A 158 28.29 5.55 15.41
N LEU A 159 27.53 5.83 14.34
CA LEU A 159 28.06 6.43 13.10
C LEU A 159 28.75 7.78 13.38
N ASN A 160 28.11 8.65 14.17
CA ASN A 160 28.71 9.91 14.58
C ASN A 160 30.02 9.72 15.36
N SER A 161 30.09 8.69 16.22
CA SER A 161 31.32 8.40 17.02
C SER A 161 32.53 8.01 16.18
N ILE A 162 32.28 7.51 14.97
CA ILE A 162 33.32 7.14 14.00
C ILE A 162 33.51 8.19 12.90
N GLY A 163 32.90 9.38 13.07
CA GLY A 163 33.10 10.55 12.20
C GLY A 163 32.27 10.53 10.92
N ILE A 164 31.18 9.78 10.87
CA ILE A 164 30.24 9.72 9.73
C ILE A 164 29.00 10.53 10.06
N ASP A 165 28.71 11.57 9.27
CA ASP A 165 27.48 12.35 9.37
C ASP A 165 26.28 11.53 8.86
N VAL A 166 25.10 11.74 9.45
CA VAL A 166 23.88 11.05 9.05
C VAL A 166 22.75 12.04 8.76
N ILE A 167 22.04 11.81 7.65
CA ILE A 167 20.74 12.42 7.35
C ILE A 167 19.70 11.30 7.30
N VAL A 168 18.55 11.50 7.95
CA VAL A 168 17.41 10.57 7.94
C VAL A 168 16.28 11.18 7.13
N LEU A 169 15.83 10.47 6.07
CA LEU A 169 14.66 10.81 5.24
C LEU A 169 13.63 9.69 5.39
N ASP A 170 12.68 9.86 6.28
CA ASP A 170 11.83 8.77 6.71
C ASP A 170 10.39 9.24 6.96
N HIS A 171 9.46 8.30 7.13
CA HIS A 171 8.06 8.57 7.43
C HIS A 171 7.49 7.65 8.54
N HIS A 172 8.33 6.83 9.14
CA HIS A 172 7.93 5.93 10.23
C HIS A 172 7.69 6.69 11.54
N GLU A 173 6.89 6.08 12.43
CA GLU A 173 6.64 6.62 13.76
C GLU A 173 7.91 6.61 14.61
N SER A 174 8.01 7.56 15.53
CA SER A 174 9.12 7.60 16.49
C SER A 174 9.06 6.45 17.48
N SER A 175 10.23 6.01 17.94
CA SER A 175 10.33 5.10 19.08
C SER A 175 10.27 5.85 20.41
N THR A 176 10.02 5.10 21.50
CA THR A 176 10.10 5.63 22.86
C THR A 176 11.52 6.05 23.29
N ARG A 177 12.55 5.69 22.49
CA ARG A 177 13.96 6.04 22.74
C ARG A 177 14.32 7.48 22.35
N GLY A 178 13.38 8.21 21.73
CA GLY A 178 13.59 9.57 21.26
C GLY A 178 14.12 9.65 19.84
N ARG A 179 14.69 10.80 19.50
CA ARG A 179 15.13 11.15 18.16
C ARG A 179 16.61 10.78 17.96
N PRO A 180 17.02 10.21 16.81
CA PRO A 180 18.40 9.94 16.49
C PRO A 180 19.23 11.24 16.37
N PRO A 181 20.51 11.24 16.83
CA PRO A 181 21.38 12.42 16.80
C PRO A 181 21.98 12.66 15.40
N ALA A 182 21.15 12.64 14.36
CA ALA A 182 21.54 12.92 12.98
C ALA A 182 21.73 14.43 12.74
N VAL A 183 22.45 14.79 11.67
CA VAL A 183 22.58 16.18 11.20
C VAL A 183 21.21 16.75 10.84
N ALA A 184 20.37 15.93 10.23
CA ALA A 184 18.96 16.25 9.96
C ALA A 184 18.10 14.98 10.00
N VAL A 185 16.88 15.09 10.54
CA VAL A 185 15.85 14.06 10.47
C VAL A 185 14.61 14.70 9.83
N VAL A 186 14.44 14.46 8.55
CA VAL A 186 13.30 14.97 7.78
C VAL A 186 12.20 13.93 7.81
N ASN A 187 11.27 14.10 8.75
CA ASN A 187 10.13 13.21 8.94
C ASN A 187 8.96 14.02 9.52
N ALA A 188 7.92 14.20 8.72
CA ALA A 188 6.76 15.01 9.10
C ALA A 188 5.98 14.45 10.31
N LYS A 189 6.10 13.15 10.62
CA LYS A 189 5.45 12.54 11.79
C LYS A 189 6.11 12.86 13.13
N LEU A 190 7.29 13.46 13.10
CA LEU A 190 7.96 14.00 14.30
C LEU A 190 7.52 15.40 14.69
N GLU A 191 6.56 15.96 13.97
CA GLU A 191 6.03 17.32 14.14
C GLU A 191 4.56 17.23 14.52
N ASP A 192 4.18 17.88 15.64
CA ASP A 192 2.81 17.78 16.19
C ASP A 192 1.72 18.27 15.22
N ASP A 193 2.03 19.27 14.36
CA ASP A 193 1.07 19.94 13.49
C ASP A 193 1.46 19.90 11.99
N SER A 194 2.34 18.99 11.56
CA SER A 194 2.73 18.94 10.16
C SER A 194 1.59 18.46 9.26
N PRO A 195 1.26 19.22 8.21
CA PRO A 195 0.23 18.80 7.25
C PRO A 195 0.72 17.70 6.29
N LEU A 196 1.98 17.26 6.39
CA LEU A 196 2.64 16.34 5.44
C LEU A 196 2.86 14.93 6.00
N THR A 197 2.25 14.59 7.13
CA THR A 197 2.38 13.27 7.81
C THR A 197 1.92 12.08 6.96
N TYR A 198 1.22 12.34 5.87
CA TYR A 198 0.75 11.32 4.92
C TYR A 198 1.79 10.90 3.87
N LEU A 199 2.92 11.61 3.75
CA LEU A 199 3.95 11.26 2.75
C LEU A 199 4.59 9.92 3.09
N CYS A 200 4.91 9.10 2.07
CA CYS A 200 5.86 8.01 2.15
C CYS A 200 7.30 8.52 1.98
N SER A 201 8.30 7.70 2.20
CA SER A 201 9.71 8.12 2.12
C SER A 201 10.10 8.63 0.74
N ALA A 202 9.63 8.03 -0.35
CA ALA A 202 9.85 8.57 -1.70
C ALA A 202 9.22 9.96 -1.89
N GLY A 203 8.10 10.23 -1.22
CA GLY A 203 7.50 11.56 -1.15
C GLY A 203 8.39 12.57 -0.40
N VAL A 204 9.00 12.16 0.70
CA VAL A 204 9.98 12.97 1.46
C VAL A 204 11.22 13.26 0.60
N VAL A 205 11.77 12.23 -0.07
CA VAL A 205 12.90 12.40 -1.01
C VAL A 205 12.53 13.33 -2.16
N PHE A 206 11.30 13.24 -2.69
CA PHE A 206 10.83 14.18 -3.72
C PHE A 206 10.77 15.62 -3.21
N LYS A 207 10.32 15.84 -1.97
CA LYS A 207 10.34 17.17 -1.33
C LYS A 207 11.78 17.67 -1.14
N LEU A 208 12.72 16.80 -0.72
CA LEU A 208 14.15 17.15 -0.64
C LEU A 208 14.70 17.58 -2.02
N ALA A 209 14.44 16.81 -3.06
CA ALA A 209 14.86 17.14 -4.43
C ALA A 209 14.27 18.49 -4.89
N HIS A 210 13.00 18.74 -4.56
CA HIS A 210 12.34 20.03 -4.84
C HIS A 210 13.01 21.18 -4.08
N ALA A 211 13.37 20.98 -2.80
CA ALA A 211 14.10 21.96 -1.99
C ALA A 211 15.50 22.25 -2.56
N MET A 212 16.24 21.21 -2.95
CA MET A 212 17.54 21.35 -3.59
C MET A 212 17.44 22.16 -4.88
N LEU A 213 16.49 21.87 -5.75
CA LEU A 213 16.26 22.62 -7.01
C LEU A 213 15.82 24.07 -6.78
N LYS A 214 15.11 24.37 -5.69
CA LYS A 214 14.79 25.75 -5.30
C LYS A 214 16.04 26.52 -4.85
N ARG A 215 17.01 25.89 -4.21
CA ARG A 215 18.27 26.50 -3.76
C ARG A 215 19.31 26.61 -4.86
N ARG A 216 19.51 25.51 -5.64
CA ARG A 216 20.46 25.45 -6.76
C ARG A 216 19.78 24.80 -7.96
N ARG A 217 19.28 25.64 -8.85
CA ARG A 217 18.57 25.18 -10.05
C ARG A 217 19.53 24.46 -11.01
N LEU A 218 19.09 23.30 -11.50
CA LEU A 218 19.72 22.59 -12.61
C LEU A 218 18.92 22.85 -13.89
N THR A 219 19.62 23.12 -15.01
CA THR A 219 18.99 23.44 -16.31
C THR A 219 18.53 22.18 -17.04
N ASP A 220 19.29 21.08 -16.89
CA ASP A 220 19.11 19.85 -17.67
C ASP A 220 18.48 18.72 -16.85
N PHE A 221 17.90 19.04 -15.69
CA PHE A 221 17.24 18.09 -14.80
C PHE A 221 15.78 18.49 -14.57
N ASP A 222 14.86 17.59 -14.91
CA ASP A 222 13.42 17.77 -14.66
C ASP A 222 12.89 16.71 -13.68
N LEU A 223 12.74 17.09 -12.42
CA LEU A 223 12.24 16.23 -11.35
C LEU A 223 10.86 15.60 -11.66
N ARG A 224 10.05 16.25 -12.49
CA ARG A 224 8.72 15.76 -12.85
C ARG A 224 8.77 14.42 -13.59
N GLN A 225 9.86 14.11 -14.28
CA GLN A 225 10.03 12.85 -15.01
C GLN A 225 10.09 11.62 -14.09
N TYR A 226 10.35 11.80 -12.80
CA TYR A 226 10.47 10.73 -11.80
C TYR A 226 9.22 10.58 -10.92
N LEU A 227 8.11 11.23 -11.28
CA LEU A 227 6.87 11.11 -10.53
C LEU A 227 6.25 9.70 -10.60
N ASP A 228 6.55 8.91 -11.61
CA ASP A 228 6.14 7.51 -11.69
C ASP A 228 6.79 6.67 -10.58
N ILE A 229 8.06 6.92 -10.25
CA ILE A 229 8.77 6.30 -9.11
C ILE A 229 8.09 6.69 -7.79
N VAL A 230 7.76 7.97 -7.61
CA VAL A 230 7.03 8.43 -6.40
C VAL A 230 5.63 7.82 -6.32
N ALA A 231 4.95 7.67 -7.46
CA ALA A 231 3.60 7.10 -7.50
C ALA A 231 3.58 5.62 -7.12
N ILE A 232 4.54 4.80 -7.60
CA ILE A 232 4.59 3.38 -7.22
C ILE A 232 4.89 3.20 -5.74
N ALA A 233 5.80 4.00 -5.17
CA ALA A 233 6.11 4.03 -3.75
C ALA A 233 4.87 4.38 -2.91
N THR A 234 4.26 5.54 -3.17
CA THR A 234 3.07 6.03 -2.47
C THR A 234 1.93 5.01 -2.45
N VAL A 235 1.69 4.32 -3.58
CA VAL A 235 0.62 3.33 -3.69
C VAL A 235 0.99 2.01 -3.01
N ALA A 236 2.25 1.55 -3.15
CA ALA A 236 2.69 0.27 -2.61
C ALA A 236 2.82 0.28 -1.09
N ASP A 237 3.22 1.41 -0.51
CA ASP A 237 3.30 1.62 0.93
C ASP A 237 1.92 1.89 1.59
N ILE A 238 0.87 1.97 0.78
CA ILE A 238 -0.53 2.11 1.25
C ILE A 238 -0.74 3.38 2.10
N VAL A 239 0.06 4.43 1.90
CA VAL A 239 -0.16 5.71 2.56
C VAL A 239 -1.40 6.44 2.02
N PRO A 240 -2.00 7.39 2.76
CA PRO A 240 -3.21 8.09 2.34
C PRO A 240 -3.07 8.80 0.98
N LEU A 241 -3.99 8.50 0.03
CA LEU A 241 -4.06 9.18 -1.28
C LEU A 241 -4.83 10.51 -1.19
N VAL A 242 -4.33 11.40 -0.35
CA VAL A 242 -4.87 12.74 -0.11
C VAL A 242 -3.86 13.81 -0.51
N ASN A 243 -4.29 15.04 -0.63
CA ASN A 243 -3.45 16.22 -0.84
C ASN A 243 -2.31 16.00 -1.87
N GLU A 244 -1.04 16.20 -1.47
CA GLU A 244 0.10 16.05 -2.38
C GLU A 244 0.32 14.58 -2.81
N ASN A 245 0.07 13.58 -1.96
CA ASN A 245 0.15 12.17 -2.38
C ASN A 245 -0.80 11.88 -3.55
N ARG A 246 -2.04 12.36 -3.48
CA ARG A 246 -2.99 12.24 -4.58
C ARG A 246 -2.48 12.93 -5.85
N LEU A 247 -1.96 14.14 -5.71
CA LEU A 247 -1.40 14.94 -6.81
C LEU A 247 -0.22 14.22 -7.46
N LEU A 248 0.78 13.81 -6.67
CA LEU A 248 1.98 13.13 -7.13
C LEU A 248 1.64 11.79 -7.79
N THR A 249 0.78 10.99 -7.17
CA THR A 249 0.34 9.70 -7.72
C THR A 249 -0.40 9.88 -9.05
N ARG A 250 -1.33 10.83 -9.15
CA ARG A 250 -2.07 11.08 -10.40
C ARG A 250 -1.16 11.48 -11.55
N HIS A 251 -0.19 12.36 -11.29
CA HIS A 251 0.79 12.77 -12.30
C HIS A 251 1.76 11.64 -12.64
N GLY A 252 2.23 10.87 -11.66
CA GLY A 252 3.13 9.74 -11.87
C GLY A 252 2.50 8.63 -12.70
N LEU A 253 1.24 8.27 -12.44
CA LEU A 253 0.49 7.30 -13.26
C LEU A 253 0.35 7.77 -14.72
N ARG A 254 0.19 9.09 -14.97
CA ARG A 254 0.16 9.66 -16.32
C ARG A 254 1.53 9.59 -17.03
N ILE A 255 2.62 9.76 -16.29
CA ILE A 255 3.98 9.59 -16.82
C ILE A 255 4.23 8.14 -17.18
N MET A 256 3.88 7.22 -16.29
CA MET A 256 3.95 5.77 -16.54
C MET A 256 3.16 5.38 -17.81
N ALA A 257 1.98 5.95 -18.03
CA ALA A 257 1.16 5.71 -19.21
C ALA A 257 1.84 6.19 -20.53
N LYS A 258 2.75 7.18 -20.45
CA LYS A 258 3.50 7.72 -21.58
C LYS A 258 4.86 7.04 -21.82
N GLY A 259 5.16 5.99 -21.07
CA GLY A 259 6.42 5.26 -21.17
C GLY A 259 7.29 5.37 -19.92
N GLY A 260 7.36 6.51 -19.24
CA GLY A 260 8.01 6.68 -17.92
C GLY A 260 9.38 6.02 -17.76
N ASN A 261 9.65 5.52 -16.56
CA ASN A 261 10.87 4.79 -16.22
C ASN A 261 11.01 3.50 -17.06
N THR A 262 12.23 3.24 -17.59
CA THR A 262 12.54 2.10 -18.46
C THR A 262 12.22 0.77 -17.81
N GLY A 263 12.56 0.60 -16.53
CA GLY A 263 12.28 -0.61 -15.76
C GLY A 263 10.78 -0.85 -15.54
N LEU A 264 10.02 0.20 -15.22
CA LEU A 264 8.56 0.11 -15.06
C LEU A 264 7.88 -0.23 -16.39
N LYS A 265 8.37 0.30 -17.49
CA LYS A 265 7.90 -0.05 -18.83
C LYS A 265 8.12 -1.54 -19.12
N ALA A 266 9.33 -2.05 -18.87
CA ALA A 266 9.66 -3.46 -19.03
C ALA A 266 8.79 -4.36 -18.15
N LEU A 267 8.56 -3.96 -16.89
CA LEU A 267 7.70 -4.70 -15.97
C LEU A 267 6.24 -4.74 -16.44
N ASN A 268 5.74 -3.65 -17.01
CA ASN A 268 4.40 -3.60 -17.62
C ASN A 268 4.27 -4.54 -18.83
N GLU A 269 5.30 -4.62 -19.68
CA GLU A 269 5.34 -5.53 -20.83
C GLU A 269 5.32 -6.99 -20.37
N VAL A 270 6.18 -7.37 -19.44
CA VAL A 270 6.26 -8.74 -18.88
C VAL A 270 4.96 -9.16 -18.19
N THR A 271 4.27 -8.22 -17.54
CA THR A 271 2.98 -8.50 -16.88
C THR A 271 1.79 -8.52 -17.83
N GLY A 272 2.00 -8.24 -19.12
CA GLY A 272 0.95 -8.17 -20.13
C GLY A 272 -0.05 -7.06 -19.91
N MET A 273 0.35 -5.97 -19.28
CA MET A 273 -0.54 -4.84 -19.02
C MET A 273 -0.80 -4.07 -20.31
N ARG A 274 -2.07 -4.03 -20.73
CA ARG A 274 -2.54 -3.37 -21.95
C ARG A 274 -3.43 -2.15 -21.69
N SER A 275 -3.73 -1.89 -20.41
CA SER A 275 -4.58 -0.77 -19.98
C SER A 275 -3.75 0.39 -19.46
N THR A 276 -4.38 1.57 -19.34
CA THR A 276 -3.78 2.73 -18.66
C THR A 276 -3.42 2.36 -17.21
N PRO A 277 -2.20 2.65 -16.74
CA PRO A 277 -1.81 2.39 -15.37
C PRO A 277 -2.74 3.06 -14.36
N SER A 278 -3.14 2.33 -13.33
CA SER A 278 -3.94 2.81 -12.21
C SER A 278 -3.28 2.43 -10.88
N ALA A 279 -3.73 3.01 -9.77
CA ALA A 279 -3.26 2.63 -8.44
C ALA A 279 -3.48 1.13 -8.16
N SER A 280 -4.59 0.56 -8.63
CA SER A 280 -4.84 -0.88 -8.55
C SER A 280 -3.79 -1.72 -9.31
N HIS A 281 -3.35 -1.29 -10.50
CA HIS A 281 -2.27 -1.96 -11.22
C HIS A 281 -0.95 -1.91 -10.44
N VAL A 282 -0.63 -0.78 -9.82
CA VAL A 282 0.54 -0.67 -8.95
C VAL A 282 0.43 -1.64 -7.77
N SER A 283 -0.69 -1.63 -7.03
CA SER A 283 -0.88 -2.47 -5.84
C SER A 283 -0.86 -3.96 -6.13
N PHE A 284 -1.41 -4.42 -7.27
CA PHE A 284 -1.62 -5.85 -7.53
C PHE A 284 -0.71 -6.45 -8.59
N ARG A 285 -0.01 -5.62 -9.40
CA ARG A 285 0.87 -6.12 -10.45
C ARG A 285 2.32 -5.65 -10.31
N ILE A 286 2.57 -4.36 -10.10
CA ILE A 286 3.92 -3.81 -10.02
C ILE A 286 4.53 -4.04 -8.63
N GLY A 287 3.89 -3.54 -7.57
CA GLY A 287 4.38 -3.62 -6.20
C GLY A 287 4.71 -5.04 -5.74
N PRO A 288 3.85 -6.05 -5.96
CA PRO A 288 4.17 -7.43 -5.56
C PRO A 288 5.44 -8.01 -6.20
N ARG A 289 5.81 -7.60 -7.42
CA ARG A 289 7.02 -8.05 -8.13
C ARG A 289 8.26 -7.39 -7.57
N LEU A 290 8.23 -6.08 -7.39
CA LEU A 290 9.33 -5.35 -6.76
C LEU A 290 9.58 -5.85 -5.33
N ASN A 291 8.52 -6.02 -4.52
CA ASN A 291 8.61 -6.56 -3.16
C ASN A 291 9.03 -8.03 -3.08
N ALA A 292 8.85 -8.82 -4.16
CA ALA A 292 9.20 -10.24 -4.13
C ALA A 292 10.71 -10.46 -4.03
N ALA A 293 11.52 -9.61 -4.63
CA ALA A 293 12.98 -9.66 -4.54
C ALA A 293 13.46 -9.61 -3.07
N GLY A 294 13.04 -8.60 -2.33
CA GLY A 294 13.41 -8.44 -0.90
C GLY A 294 12.84 -9.50 0.04
N ARG A 295 11.84 -10.29 -0.39
CA ARG A 295 11.25 -11.38 0.40
C ARG A 295 11.89 -12.72 0.15
N MET A 296 12.34 -12.96 -1.08
CA MET A 296 12.80 -14.28 -1.53
C MET A 296 14.33 -14.37 -1.63
N ASP A 297 15.01 -13.28 -1.98
CA ASP A 297 16.47 -13.27 -2.18
C ASP A 297 17.08 -11.90 -1.84
N SER A 298 17.32 -11.07 -2.84
CA SER A 298 17.97 -9.76 -2.68
C SER A 298 17.17 -8.65 -3.36
N PRO A 299 17.02 -7.47 -2.73
CA PRO A 299 16.36 -6.31 -3.32
C PRO A 299 17.15 -5.66 -4.47
N THR A 300 18.37 -6.11 -4.75
CA THR A 300 19.27 -5.52 -5.74
C THR A 300 18.67 -5.50 -7.15
N ASP A 301 17.96 -6.58 -7.55
CA ASP A 301 17.33 -6.65 -8.88
C ASP A 301 16.24 -5.60 -9.06
N ALA A 302 15.49 -5.30 -7.99
CA ALA A 302 14.46 -4.26 -8.01
C ALA A 302 15.09 -2.86 -8.12
N LEU A 303 16.17 -2.61 -7.39
CA LEU A 303 16.92 -1.36 -7.47
C LEU A 303 17.53 -1.17 -8.87
N GLU A 304 18.23 -2.19 -9.38
CA GLU A 304 18.84 -2.13 -10.71
C GLU A 304 17.78 -1.91 -11.81
N LEU A 305 16.60 -2.57 -11.70
CA LEU A 305 15.51 -2.37 -12.62
C LEU A 305 15.04 -0.91 -12.69
N LEU A 306 14.88 -0.26 -11.54
CA LEU A 306 14.42 1.14 -11.50
C LEU A 306 15.49 2.14 -11.92
N MET A 307 16.79 1.79 -11.79
CA MET A 307 17.92 2.66 -12.13
C MET A 307 18.40 2.50 -13.58
N THR A 308 18.16 1.34 -14.21
CA THR A 308 18.70 1.11 -15.57
C THR A 308 17.99 1.94 -16.64
N HIS A 309 18.78 2.43 -17.60
CA HIS A 309 18.30 3.05 -18.84
C HIS A 309 18.41 2.11 -20.05
N ASP A 310 19.02 0.93 -19.89
CA ASP A 310 19.13 -0.09 -20.91
C ASP A 310 17.84 -0.93 -20.97
N ALA A 311 17.16 -0.90 -22.11
CA ALA A 311 15.89 -1.58 -22.31
C ALA A 311 16.04 -3.13 -22.29
N GLU A 312 17.14 -3.67 -22.81
CA GLU A 312 17.38 -5.13 -22.82
C GLU A 312 17.64 -5.63 -21.40
N ARG A 313 18.47 -4.90 -20.63
CA ARG A 313 18.73 -5.19 -19.23
C ARG A 313 17.45 -5.09 -18.39
N ALA A 314 16.63 -4.06 -18.63
CA ALA A 314 15.35 -3.89 -17.96
C ALA A 314 14.39 -5.08 -18.17
N ILE A 315 14.31 -5.60 -19.41
CA ILE A 315 13.48 -6.79 -19.71
C ILE A 315 14.02 -8.04 -18.97
N GLN A 316 15.34 -8.24 -18.92
CA GLN A 316 15.94 -9.35 -18.18
C GLN A 316 15.59 -9.28 -16.69
N LEU A 317 15.76 -8.12 -16.07
CA LEU A 317 15.43 -7.89 -14.66
C LEU A 317 13.93 -8.03 -14.38
N ALA A 318 13.07 -7.54 -15.28
CA ALA A 318 11.63 -7.71 -15.16
C ALA A 318 11.20 -9.20 -15.18
N HIS A 319 11.85 -10.03 -16.02
CA HIS A 319 11.64 -11.49 -16.00
C HIS A 319 12.16 -12.13 -14.72
N CYS A 320 13.30 -11.68 -14.17
CA CYS A 320 13.81 -12.16 -12.88
C CYS A 320 12.81 -11.86 -11.76
N LEU A 321 12.32 -10.62 -11.66
CA LEU A 321 11.31 -10.23 -10.66
C LEU A 321 9.98 -10.99 -10.84
N GLU A 322 9.57 -11.28 -12.08
CA GLU A 322 8.40 -12.13 -12.33
C GLU A 322 8.63 -13.55 -11.81
N ALA A 323 9.84 -14.11 -11.98
CA ALA A 323 10.18 -15.43 -11.43
C ALA A 323 10.16 -15.44 -9.90
N HIS A 324 10.75 -14.45 -9.24
CA HIS A 324 10.67 -14.28 -7.77
C HIS A 324 9.23 -14.17 -7.29
N ASN A 325 8.41 -13.37 -7.97
CA ASN A 325 7.00 -13.22 -7.62
C ASN A 325 6.20 -14.52 -7.79
N ARG A 326 6.48 -15.33 -8.83
CA ARG A 326 5.86 -16.65 -9.00
C ARG A 326 6.27 -17.62 -7.90
N ALA A 327 7.55 -17.64 -7.54
CA ALA A 327 8.03 -18.48 -6.43
C ALA A 327 7.36 -18.08 -5.10
N ARG A 328 7.25 -16.78 -4.83
CA ARG A 328 6.52 -16.27 -3.68
C ARG A 328 5.04 -16.69 -3.69
N GLN A 329 4.35 -16.60 -4.85
CA GLN A 329 2.95 -17.01 -4.99
C GLN A 329 2.76 -18.53 -4.77
N GLN A 330 3.69 -19.34 -5.22
CA GLN A 330 3.66 -20.79 -4.97
C GLN A 330 3.80 -21.11 -3.48
N GLU A 331 4.73 -20.44 -2.80
CA GLU A 331 4.90 -20.62 -1.35
C GLU A 331 3.67 -20.08 -0.57
N GLU A 332 3.11 -18.95 -0.98
CA GLU A 332 1.86 -18.39 -0.44
C GLU A 332 0.70 -19.38 -0.56
N GLU A 333 0.52 -20.00 -1.74
CA GLU A 333 -0.54 -20.98 -2.00
C GLU A 333 -0.38 -22.22 -1.14
N LYS A 334 0.85 -22.72 -1.01
CA LYS A 334 1.19 -23.86 -0.15
C LYS A 334 0.83 -23.58 1.32
N ILE A 335 1.32 -22.46 1.86
CA ILE A 335 1.03 -22.05 3.25
C ILE A 335 -0.47 -21.86 3.44
N ARG A 336 -1.16 -21.22 2.49
CA ARG A 336 -2.60 -20.99 2.52
C ARG A 336 -3.40 -22.29 2.54
N ALA A 337 -3.01 -23.28 1.72
CA ALA A 337 -3.66 -24.58 1.66
C ALA A 337 -3.49 -25.35 2.98
N GLU A 338 -2.27 -25.42 3.51
CA GLU A 338 -1.98 -26.07 4.79
C GLU A 338 -2.72 -25.39 5.95
N ALA A 339 -2.67 -24.05 6.04
CA ALA A 339 -3.38 -23.28 7.06
C ALA A 339 -4.91 -23.47 6.97
N THR A 340 -5.48 -23.50 5.76
CA THR A 340 -6.91 -23.77 5.57
C THR A 340 -7.27 -25.19 6.05
N GLN A 341 -6.47 -26.20 5.75
CA GLN A 341 -6.69 -27.56 6.25
C GLN A 341 -6.60 -27.65 7.78
N MET A 342 -5.68 -26.92 8.41
CA MET A 342 -5.60 -26.85 9.88
C MET A 342 -6.87 -26.20 10.48
N LEU A 343 -7.38 -25.14 9.84
CA LEU A 343 -8.62 -24.48 10.28
C LEU A 343 -9.85 -25.37 10.10
N GLU A 344 -9.97 -26.11 9.00
CA GLU A 344 -11.09 -27.04 8.77
C GLU A 344 -11.20 -28.12 9.85
N ARG A 345 -10.07 -28.49 10.49
CA ARG A 345 -10.04 -29.52 11.53
C ARG A 345 -10.36 -28.98 12.93
N ASN A 346 -9.90 -27.75 13.24
CA ASN A 346 -9.82 -27.29 14.62
C ASN A 346 -10.42 -25.90 14.88
N PHE A 347 -10.99 -25.24 13.86
CA PHE A 347 -11.48 -23.87 13.97
C PHE A 347 -12.99 -23.79 13.72
N SER A 348 -13.71 -23.19 14.66
CA SER A 348 -15.12 -22.88 14.52
C SER A 348 -15.32 -21.38 14.34
N PRO A 349 -15.70 -20.90 13.15
CA PRO A 349 -15.91 -19.47 12.89
C PRO A 349 -16.96 -18.82 13.81
N ALA A 350 -17.85 -19.63 14.39
CA ALA A 350 -18.93 -19.17 15.29
C ALA A 350 -18.42 -18.89 16.71
N THR A 351 -17.43 -19.65 17.18
CA THR A 351 -16.94 -19.56 18.57
C THR A 351 -15.56 -18.93 18.69
N ASP A 352 -14.67 -19.20 17.74
CA ASP A 352 -13.28 -18.75 17.80
C ASP A 352 -13.17 -17.32 17.25
N ARG A 353 -12.56 -16.45 18.02
CA ARG A 353 -12.43 -15.01 17.69
C ARG A 353 -11.14 -14.65 17.02
N VAL A 354 -10.13 -15.54 17.10
CA VAL A 354 -8.79 -15.32 16.57
C VAL A 354 -8.29 -16.53 15.77
N ILE A 355 -7.34 -16.30 14.89
CA ILE A 355 -6.61 -17.35 14.18
C ILE A 355 -5.14 -17.26 14.58
N VAL A 356 -4.59 -18.33 15.16
CA VAL A 356 -3.17 -18.43 15.48
C VAL A 356 -2.68 -19.80 15.03
N LEU A 357 -1.81 -19.84 14.02
CA LEU A 357 -1.29 -21.07 13.43
C LEU A 357 0.22 -20.98 13.28
N GLY A 358 0.92 -22.09 13.49
CA GLY A 358 2.36 -22.19 13.31
C GLY A 358 2.77 -23.46 12.59
N SER A 359 3.85 -23.40 11.81
CA SER A 359 4.45 -24.56 11.16
C SER A 359 5.93 -24.35 10.87
N ARG A 360 6.70 -25.46 10.91
CA ARG A 360 8.12 -25.50 10.54
C ARG A 360 8.34 -25.47 9.02
N THR A 361 7.30 -25.73 8.24
CA THR A 361 7.37 -25.76 6.76
C THR A 361 7.12 -24.39 6.12
N TRP A 362 6.77 -23.36 6.90
CA TRP A 362 6.34 -22.06 6.38
C TRP A 362 7.48 -21.06 6.25
N HIS A 363 7.55 -20.40 5.10
CA HIS A 363 8.59 -19.42 4.82
C HIS A 363 8.31 -18.08 5.57
N PRO A 364 9.28 -17.54 6.37
CA PRO A 364 9.06 -16.36 7.20
C PRO A 364 8.76 -15.09 6.41
N GLY A 365 9.25 -14.96 5.16
CA GLY A 365 8.97 -13.83 4.26
C GLY A 365 7.53 -13.77 3.73
N VAL A 366 6.75 -14.89 3.85
CA VAL A 366 5.42 -15.03 3.24
C VAL A 366 4.29 -15.09 4.28
N VAL A 367 4.56 -15.50 5.51
CA VAL A 367 3.54 -15.65 6.58
C VAL A 367 2.66 -14.41 6.79
N GLY A 368 3.22 -13.20 6.64
CA GLY A 368 2.45 -11.96 6.78
C GLY A 368 1.43 -11.74 5.66
N ILE A 369 1.69 -12.25 4.45
CA ILE A 369 0.73 -12.21 3.33
C ILE A 369 -0.42 -13.17 3.63
N VAL A 370 -0.10 -14.39 4.06
CA VAL A 370 -1.12 -15.40 4.41
C VAL A 370 -1.95 -14.94 5.60
N ALA A 371 -1.35 -14.30 6.62
CA ALA A 371 -2.10 -13.68 7.71
C ALA A 371 -3.14 -12.67 7.19
N SER A 372 -2.76 -11.81 6.23
CA SER A 372 -3.70 -10.86 5.60
C SER A 372 -4.83 -11.55 4.83
N LEU A 373 -4.53 -12.63 4.12
CA LEU A 373 -5.53 -13.39 3.35
C LEU A 373 -6.54 -14.09 4.26
N LEU A 374 -6.07 -14.76 5.31
CA LEU A 374 -6.94 -15.45 6.27
C LEU A 374 -7.76 -14.45 7.09
N MET A 375 -7.17 -13.38 7.55
CA MET A 375 -7.87 -12.28 8.23
C MET A 375 -9.03 -11.75 7.37
N ARG A 376 -8.81 -11.48 6.08
CA ARG A 376 -9.88 -11.01 5.17
C ARG A 376 -10.95 -12.08 4.91
N ARG A 377 -10.54 -13.36 4.77
CA ARG A 377 -11.46 -14.46 4.49
C ARG A 377 -12.41 -14.73 5.65
N TYR A 378 -11.86 -14.78 6.88
CA TYR A 378 -12.59 -15.17 8.08
C TYR A 378 -13.05 -13.96 8.91
N HIS A 379 -12.56 -12.76 8.58
CA HIS A 379 -12.76 -11.52 9.35
C HIS A 379 -12.41 -11.71 10.84
N LYS A 380 -11.23 -12.26 11.10
CA LYS A 380 -10.69 -12.54 12.44
C LYS A 380 -9.25 -12.05 12.55
N PRO A 381 -8.85 -11.43 13.66
CA PRO A 381 -7.44 -11.14 13.92
C PRO A 381 -6.61 -12.43 13.79
N THR A 382 -5.51 -12.37 13.07
CA THR A 382 -4.78 -13.57 12.63
C THR A 382 -3.28 -13.42 12.84
N PHE A 383 -2.64 -14.40 13.49
CA PHE A 383 -1.20 -14.58 13.52
C PHE A 383 -0.80 -15.86 12.80
N ILE A 384 0.16 -15.76 11.87
CA ILE A 384 0.77 -16.89 11.17
C ILE A 384 2.25 -16.91 11.51
N ILE A 385 2.74 -18.06 11.97
CA ILE A 385 4.03 -18.23 12.63
C ILE A 385 4.88 -19.22 11.85
N SER A 386 6.08 -18.80 11.43
CA SER A 386 7.12 -19.67 10.87
C SER A 386 8.02 -20.13 12.00
N LEU A 387 8.17 -21.43 12.21
CA LEU A 387 9.01 -22.05 13.24
C LEU A 387 10.35 -22.47 12.65
N ASP A 388 11.44 -22.23 13.37
CA ASP A 388 12.75 -22.75 13.03
C ASP A 388 12.97 -24.19 13.58
N GLU A 389 14.15 -24.76 13.33
CA GLU A 389 14.52 -26.11 13.77
C GLU A 389 14.56 -26.23 15.31
N ASN A 390 14.80 -25.11 16.01
CA ASN A 390 14.90 -25.05 17.46
C ASN A 390 13.53 -24.80 18.14
N GLY A 391 12.45 -24.73 17.36
CA GLY A 391 11.11 -24.42 17.88
C GLY A 391 10.92 -22.94 18.25
N LEU A 392 11.79 -22.04 17.77
CA LEU A 392 11.56 -20.59 17.89
C LEU A 392 10.77 -20.10 16.69
N GLY A 393 9.63 -19.46 16.95
CA GLY A 393 8.72 -18.96 15.92
C GLY A 393 8.81 -17.47 15.71
N LYS A 394 8.85 -17.03 14.44
CA LYS A 394 8.62 -15.64 14.03
C LYS A 394 7.23 -15.52 13.44
N GLY A 395 6.34 -14.79 14.13
CA GLY A 395 4.95 -14.60 13.74
C GLY A 395 4.69 -13.23 13.12
N SER A 396 3.77 -13.20 12.16
CA SER A 396 3.23 -11.98 11.59
C SER A 396 1.73 -11.90 11.81
N GLY A 397 1.28 -10.83 12.44
CA GLY A 397 -0.12 -10.57 12.77
C GLY A 397 -0.79 -9.56 11.85
N ARG A 398 -2.08 -9.78 11.59
CA ARG A 398 -2.97 -8.83 10.90
C ARG A 398 -4.29 -8.76 11.64
N SER A 399 -4.85 -7.54 11.76
CA SER A 399 -6.07 -7.31 12.53
C SER A 399 -7.24 -6.80 11.70
N ILE A 400 -8.39 -6.80 12.34
CA ILE A 400 -9.63 -6.18 11.88
C ILE A 400 -9.87 -4.87 12.65
N PRO A 401 -10.66 -3.94 12.13
CA PRO A 401 -11.04 -2.72 12.85
C PRO A 401 -11.60 -3.03 14.24
N GLY A 402 -11.14 -2.30 15.25
CA GLY A 402 -11.58 -2.45 16.64
C GLY A 402 -10.74 -3.43 17.47
N VAL A 403 -9.73 -4.10 16.92
CA VAL A 403 -8.79 -4.97 17.65
C VAL A 403 -7.37 -4.47 17.46
N SER A 404 -6.74 -3.96 18.51
CA SER A 404 -5.34 -3.53 18.51
C SER A 404 -4.41 -4.73 18.78
N LEU A 405 -3.55 -5.05 17.81
CA LEU A 405 -2.54 -6.12 17.97
C LEU A 405 -1.44 -5.74 18.96
N VAL A 406 -1.03 -4.48 19.00
CA VAL A 406 0.03 -4.07 19.92
C VAL A 406 -0.43 -4.18 21.36
N GLN A 407 -1.68 -3.81 21.68
CA GLN A 407 -2.25 -3.97 23.01
C GLN A 407 -2.46 -5.46 23.35
N ALA A 408 -2.91 -6.26 22.37
CA ALA A 408 -3.04 -7.71 22.55
C ALA A 408 -1.69 -8.39 22.85
N ILE A 409 -0.62 -8.00 22.14
CA ILE A 409 0.75 -8.49 22.40
C ILE A 409 1.18 -8.13 23.82
N HIS A 410 0.95 -6.90 24.26
CA HIS A 410 1.28 -6.49 25.64
C HIS A 410 0.49 -7.29 26.67
N ALA A 411 -0.80 -7.52 26.44
CA ALA A 411 -1.65 -8.32 27.34
C ALA A 411 -1.25 -9.81 27.41
N CYS A 412 -0.61 -10.32 26.35
CA CYS A 412 -0.16 -11.71 26.24
C CYS A 412 1.37 -11.85 26.38
N ALA A 413 2.07 -10.86 26.93
CA ALA A 413 3.54 -10.80 26.96
C ALA A 413 4.20 -12.02 27.62
N ASP A 414 3.59 -12.60 28.65
CA ASP A 414 4.11 -13.78 29.36
C ASP A 414 4.21 -15.04 28.48
N THR A 415 3.49 -15.08 27.36
CA THR A 415 3.53 -16.19 26.39
C THR A 415 4.52 -15.96 25.26
N LEU A 416 5.15 -14.79 25.18
CA LEU A 416 6.01 -14.36 24.09
C LEU A 416 7.47 -14.21 24.52
N VAL A 417 8.40 -14.42 23.60
CA VAL A 417 9.80 -14.03 23.78
C VAL A 417 9.95 -12.52 23.54
N SER A 418 9.28 -12.00 22.50
CA SER A 418 9.20 -10.58 22.20
C SER A 418 8.04 -10.32 21.22
N GLY A 419 7.63 -9.07 21.12
CA GLY A 419 6.61 -8.69 20.13
C GLY A 419 6.40 -7.18 20.11
N GLY A 420 5.84 -6.68 19.00
CA GLY A 420 5.54 -5.27 18.82
C GLY A 420 4.97 -4.98 17.43
N GLY A 421 4.66 -3.73 17.19
CA GLY A 421 4.09 -3.27 15.92
C GLY A 421 3.04 -2.20 16.14
N HIS A 422 2.00 -2.24 15.30
CA HIS A 422 0.90 -1.28 15.29
C HIS A 422 -0.45 -2.00 15.49
N ASP A 423 -1.52 -1.25 15.61
CA ASP A 423 -2.86 -1.79 15.84
C ASP A 423 -3.28 -2.82 14.80
N MET A 424 -2.99 -2.58 13.52
CA MET A 424 -3.45 -3.43 12.42
C MET A 424 -2.43 -4.46 11.93
N ALA A 425 -1.15 -4.31 12.27
CA ALA A 425 -0.06 -5.19 11.85
C ALA A 425 1.03 -5.26 12.91
N ALA A 426 1.40 -6.48 13.31
CA ALA A 426 2.39 -6.68 14.35
C ALA A 426 3.25 -7.92 14.07
N GLY A 427 4.43 -7.96 14.69
CA GLY A 427 5.33 -9.10 14.71
C GLY A 427 5.49 -9.66 16.11
N LEU A 428 5.77 -10.94 16.21
CA LEU A 428 6.10 -11.59 17.49
C LEU A 428 7.18 -12.66 17.33
N VAL A 429 7.84 -12.95 18.44
CA VAL A 429 8.73 -14.10 18.58
C VAL A 429 8.16 -14.96 19.72
N ILE A 430 7.99 -16.25 19.46
CA ILE A 430 7.31 -17.19 20.38
C ILE A 430 7.98 -18.56 20.34
N ARG A 431 7.96 -19.30 21.46
CA ARG A 431 8.33 -20.71 21.47
C ARG A 431 7.16 -21.59 21.03
N GLU A 432 7.46 -22.67 20.30
CA GLU A 432 6.45 -23.59 19.74
C GLU A 432 5.46 -24.09 20.80
N GLU A 433 5.96 -24.47 21.97
CA GLU A 433 5.16 -24.94 23.10
C GLU A 433 4.18 -23.90 23.66
N MET A 434 4.42 -22.61 23.42
CA MET A 434 3.58 -21.51 23.90
C MET A 434 2.47 -21.08 22.92
N ILE A 435 2.44 -21.61 21.70
CA ILE A 435 1.48 -21.19 20.66
C ILE A 435 0.03 -21.38 21.10
N ASP A 436 -0.29 -22.51 21.72
CA ASP A 436 -1.66 -22.80 22.15
C ASP A 436 -2.06 -21.95 23.37
N GLU A 437 -1.13 -21.61 24.23
CA GLU A 437 -1.37 -20.71 25.36
C GLU A 437 -1.58 -19.28 24.88
N PHE A 438 -0.72 -18.80 23.97
CA PHE A 438 -0.90 -17.51 23.32
C PHE A 438 -2.25 -17.42 22.60
N ARG A 439 -2.67 -18.46 21.85
CA ARG A 439 -3.97 -18.49 21.18
C ARG A 439 -5.12 -18.27 22.17
N ARG A 440 -5.10 -18.98 23.31
CA ARG A 440 -6.14 -18.85 24.35
C ARG A 440 -6.13 -17.46 25.01
N ALA A 441 -4.95 -16.94 25.33
CA ALA A 441 -4.80 -15.61 25.92
C ALA A 441 -5.29 -14.53 24.95
N PHE A 442 -4.92 -14.63 23.67
CA PHE A 442 -5.32 -13.69 22.63
C PHE A 442 -6.84 -13.76 22.34
N ASP A 443 -7.45 -14.95 22.31
CA ASP A 443 -8.91 -15.09 22.16
C ASP A 443 -9.65 -14.45 23.34
N THR A 444 -9.16 -14.68 24.57
CA THR A 444 -9.71 -14.07 25.79
C THR A 444 -9.60 -12.54 25.73
N TYR A 445 -8.45 -12.01 25.31
CA TYR A 445 -8.27 -10.57 25.14
C TYR A 445 -9.29 -9.98 24.14
N VAL A 446 -9.45 -10.60 22.97
CA VAL A 446 -10.41 -10.15 21.96
C VAL A 446 -11.85 -10.24 22.48
N GLN A 447 -12.18 -11.30 23.22
CA GLN A 447 -13.50 -11.44 23.86
C GLN A 447 -13.81 -10.31 24.85
N GLN A 448 -12.84 -9.87 25.63
CA GLN A 448 -13.01 -8.82 26.64
C GLN A 448 -13.07 -7.42 26.06
N HIS A 449 -12.45 -7.19 24.88
CA HIS A 449 -12.29 -5.85 24.31
C HIS A 449 -13.13 -5.61 23.05
N THR A 450 -13.93 -6.60 22.59
CA THR A 450 -14.79 -6.48 21.41
C THR A 450 -16.17 -7.03 21.68
N ASN A 451 -17.14 -6.58 20.87
CA ASN A 451 -18.49 -7.15 20.82
C ASN A 451 -18.73 -7.86 19.48
N GLU A 452 -19.81 -8.65 19.40
CA GLU A 452 -20.17 -9.40 18.19
C GLU A 452 -20.39 -8.51 16.95
N GLU A 453 -20.87 -7.29 17.15
CA GLU A 453 -21.11 -6.33 16.06
C GLU A 453 -19.80 -5.86 15.41
N GLN A 454 -18.76 -5.61 16.22
CA GLN A 454 -17.42 -5.23 15.76
C GLN A 454 -16.72 -6.38 15.01
N LEU A 455 -17.08 -7.62 15.30
CA LEU A 455 -16.52 -8.80 14.62
C LEU A 455 -17.26 -9.17 13.32
N LYS A 456 -18.31 -8.41 12.93
CA LYS A 456 -19.00 -8.59 11.64
C LYS A 456 -18.38 -7.71 10.57
N PRO A 457 -18.06 -8.26 9.39
CA PRO A 457 -17.58 -7.42 8.30
C PRO A 457 -18.64 -6.44 7.84
N LYS A 458 -18.27 -5.18 7.72
CA LYS A 458 -19.14 -4.10 7.25
C LYS A 458 -18.84 -3.79 5.78
N LEU A 459 -19.87 -3.49 5.01
CA LEU A 459 -19.76 -2.98 3.65
C LEU A 459 -20.40 -1.58 3.62
N HIS A 460 -19.55 -0.57 3.51
CA HIS A 460 -20.00 0.81 3.38
C HIS A 460 -20.49 1.06 1.96
N ILE A 461 -21.70 1.54 1.82
CA ILE A 461 -22.35 1.89 0.56
C ILE A 461 -22.37 3.41 0.43
N ASP A 462 -21.75 3.94 -0.61
CA ASP A 462 -21.66 5.39 -0.82
C ASP A 462 -22.95 5.98 -1.39
N ALA A 463 -23.65 5.25 -2.26
CA ALA A 463 -24.94 5.70 -2.80
C ALA A 463 -25.79 4.56 -3.31
N GLU A 464 -27.12 4.76 -3.28
CA GLU A 464 -28.08 3.99 -4.04
C GLU A 464 -28.26 4.60 -5.42
N VAL A 465 -28.19 3.79 -6.48
CA VAL A 465 -28.31 4.20 -7.87
C VAL A 465 -29.20 3.22 -8.67
N GLN A 466 -29.84 3.71 -9.72
CA GLN A 466 -30.49 2.85 -10.70
C GLN A 466 -29.45 2.39 -11.73
N LEU A 467 -29.59 1.16 -12.26
CA LEU A 467 -28.66 0.66 -13.30
C LEU A 467 -28.66 1.55 -14.55
N SER A 468 -29.77 2.21 -14.85
CA SER A 468 -29.92 3.16 -15.96
C SER A 468 -29.10 4.45 -15.81
N GLU A 469 -28.65 4.78 -14.58
CA GLU A 469 -27.81 5.96 -14.32
C GLU A 469 -26.31 5.69 -14.63
N LEU A 470 -25.94 4.41 -14.80
CA LEU A 470 -24.55 4.00 -15.03
C LEU A 470 -24.15 4.22 -16.50
N THR A 471 -24.02 5.46 -16.90
CA THR A 471 -23.67 5.87 -18.27
C THR A 471 -22.16 6.12 -18.42
N LEU A 472 -21.67 6.19 -19.65
CA LEU A 472 -20.27 6.59 -19.93
C LEU A 472 -20.01 8.04 -19.52
N GLU A 473 -21.02 8.91 -19.62
CA GLU A 473 -20.93 10.31 -19.18
C GLU A 473 -20.75 10.42 -17.66
N LEU A 474 -21.50 9.60 -16.88
CA LEU A 474 -21.27 9.49 -15.45
C LEU A 474 -19.84 9.02 -15.16
N LEU A 475 -19.38 7.99 -15.89
CA LEU A 475 -18.05 7.40 -15.70
C LEU A 475 -16.92 8.40 -15.98
N ASP A 476 -17.04 9.27 -17.00
CA ASP A 476 -16.06 10.34 -17.29
C ASP A 476 -15.88 11.29 -16.08
N SER A 477 -16.98 11.65 -15.44
CA SER A 477 -16.96 12.48 -14.23
C SER A 477 -16.50 11.73 -12.99
N TYR A 478 -16.85 10.45 -12.87
CA TYR A 478 -16.44 9.58 -11.77
C TYR A 478 -14.93 9.33 -11.75
N GLU A 479 -14.31 9.14 -12.91
CA GLU A 479 -12.85 8.94 -13.05
C GLU A 479 -12.04 10.17 -12.61
N LEU A 480 -12.65 11.34 -12.48
CA LEU A 480 -11.99 12.50 -11.88
C LEU A 480 -11.71 12.29 -10.37
N LEU A 481 -12.42 11.36 -9.71
CA LEU A 481 -12.18 11.00 -8.32
C LEU A 481 -10.90 10.14 -8.15
N GLU A 482 -10.35 9.55 -9.20
CA GLU A 482 -9.12 8.77 -9.16
C GLU A 482 -7.86 9.62 -8.87
N PRO A 483 -6.78 9.00 -8.34
CA PRO A 483 -6.59 7.57 -8.05
C PRO A 483 -7.32 7.14 -6.76
N PHE A 484 -7.90 5.93 -6.79
CA PHE A 484 -8.48 5.29 -5.62
C PHE A 484 -7.43 4.51 -4.84
N GLY A 485 -7.57 4.47 -3.51
CA GLY A 485 -6.69 3.75 -2.60
C GLY A 485 -6.96 4.13 -1.15
N ASN A 486 -5.96 4.06 -0.29
CA ASN A 486 -6.10 4.41 1.12
C ASN A 486 -6.59 5.87 1.28
N SER A 487 -7.55 6.10 2.15
CA SER A 487 -8.22 7.39 2.42
C SER A 487 -8.97 8.02 1.23
N ASN A 488 -8.96 7.37 0.06
CA ASN A 488 -9.82 7.67 -1.08
C ASN A 488 -10.32 6.36 -1.71
N PRO A 489 -11.17 5.59 -1.00
CA PRO A 489 -11.63 4.30 -1.50
C PRO A 489 -12.47 4.45 -2.78
N GLN A 490 -12.43 3.39 -3.60
CA GLN A 490 -13.34 3.28 -4.74
C GLN A 490 -14.78 3.24 -4.23
N PRO A 491 -15.69 4.11 -4.72
CA PRO A 491 -17.07 4.12 -4.29
C PRO A 491 -17.80 2.80 -4.52
N VAL A 492 -18.55 2.37 -3.52
CA VAL A 492 -19.44 1.21 -3.60
C VAL A 492 -20.87 1.70 -3.74
N PHE A 493 -21.53 1.26 -4.79
CA PHE A 493 -22.91 1.57 -5.09
C PHE A 493 -23.84 0.41 -4.72
N MET A 494 -25.12 0.72 -4.52
CA MET A 494 -26.16 -0.25 -4.33
C MET A 494 -27.28 -0.04 -5.35
N SER A 495 -27.84 -1.14 -5.90
CA SER A 495 -29.09 -1.13 -6.64
C SER A 495 -30.04 -2.15 -6.06
N ARG A 496 -31.33 -1.78 -5.96
CA ARG A 496 -32.40 -2.63 -5.39
C ARG A 496 -33.22 -3.29 -6.46
N ASN A 497 -33.87 -4.40 -6.09
CA ASN A 497 -34.81 -5.12 -6.92
C ASN A 497 -34.29 -5.50 -8.31
N VAL A 498 -33.03 -5.95 -8.35
CA VAL A 498 -32.37 -6.37 -9.58
C VAL A 498 -32.70 -7.83 -9.88
N MET A 499 -33.05 -8.12 -11.13
CA MET A 499 -33.37 -9.46 -11.63
C MET A 499 -32.18 -10.00 -12.44
N LEU A 500 -32.07 -11.32 -12.55
CA LEU A 500 -31.26 -11.97 -13.56
C LEU A 500 -32.02 -12.00 -14.90
N SER A 501 -31.36 -11.60 -15.99
CA SER A 501 -31.85 -11.78 -17.35
C SER A 501 -31.57 -13.16 -17.88
N ASP A 502 -30.35 -13.69 -17.56
CA ASP A 502 -29.86 -15.00 -17.99
C ASP A 502 -29.26 -15.77 -16.82
N ALA A 503 -29.09 -17.09 -16.98
CA ALA A 503 -28.41 -17.92 -15.99
C ALA A 503 -26.94 -17.45 -15.79
N PRO A 504 -26.42 -17.44 -14.51
CA PRO A 504 -25.04 -17.08 -14.23
C PRO A 504 -24.06 -17.93 -15.02
N ARG A 505 -23.05 -17.28 -15.63
CA ARG A 505 -22.00 -18.00 -16.39
C ARG A 505 -20.75 -18.14 -15.52
N HIS A 506 -20.33 -19.38 -15.30
CA HIS A 506 -19.07 -19.68 -14.63
C HIS A 506 -17.89 -19.41 -15.56
N LEU A 507 -16.89 -18.70 -15.02
CA LEU A 507 -15.63 -18.39 -15.67
C LEU A 507 -14.47 -19.07 -14.95
N GLN A 508 -13.32 -19.15 -15.62
CA GLN A 508 -12.08 -19.68 -15.03
C GLN A 508 -11.72 -18.91 -13.73
N GLY A 509 -11.23 -19.61 -12.69
CA GLY A 509 -10.85 -18.99 -11.41
C GLY A 509 -12.04 -18.75 -10.45
N ASN A 510 -13.12 -19.52 -10.54
CA ASN A 510 -14.32 -19.42 -9.68
C ASN A 510 -15.04 -18.06 -9.76
N HIS A 511 -14.96 -17.39 -10.91
CA HIS A 511 -15.69 -16.12 -11.14
C HIS A 511 -17.04 -16.39 -11.78
N LEU A 512 -18.01 -15.48 -11.54
CA LEU A 512 -19.29 -15.47 -12.22
C LEU A 512 -19.43 -14.23 -13.09
N LYS A 513 -19.97 -14.41 -14.29
CA LYS A 513 -20.54 -13.33 -15.08
C LYS A 513 -22.06 -13.38 -14.94
N LEU A 514 -22.65 -12.26 -14.55
CA LEU A 514 -24.08 -12.09 -14.31
C LEU A 514 -24.65 -11.11 -15.35
N SER A 515 -25.76 -11.47 -15.99
CA SER A 515 -26.56 -10.56 -16.79
C SER A 515 -27.72 -10.07 -15.94
N LEU A 516 -27.73 -8.78 -15.62
CA LEU A 516 -28.61 -8.15 -14.65
C LEU A 516 -29.60 -7.23 -15.34
N ARG A 517 -30.82 -7.17 -14.81
CA ARG A 517 -31.92 -6.31 -15.32
C ARG A 517 -32.62 -5.57 -14.18
N GLN A 518 -32.82 -4.27 -14.39
CA GLN A 518 -33.65 -3.43 -13.52
C GLN A 518 -34.60 -2.59 -14.39
N GLY A 519 -35.89 -2.84 -14.29
CA GLY A 519 -36.89 -2.31 -15.24
C GLY A 519 -36.60 -2.78 -16.67
N THR A 520 -36.35 -1.84 -17.58
CA THR A 520 -36.03 -2.11 -18.99
C THR A 520 -34.52 -2.08 -19.25
N HIS A 521 -33.70 -1.72 -18.26
CA HIS A 521 -32.24 -1.60 -18.42
C HIS A 521 -31.56 -2.92 -18.10
N GLU A 522 -30.65 -3.33 -18.99
CA GLU A 522 -29.83 -4.53 -18.84
C GLU A 522 -28.36 -4.19 -18.84
N CYS A 523 -27.58 -4.87 -18.00
CA CYS A 523 -26.13 -4.73 -17.93
C CYS A 523 -25.44 -6.01 -17.47
N ASP A 524 -24.17 -6.14 -17.82
CA ASP A 524 -23.31 -7.24 -17.38
C ASP A 524 -22.52 -6.85 -16.12
N ALA A 525 -22.37 -7.79 -15.20
CA ALA A 525 -21.56 -7.64 -14.00
C ALA A 525 -20.64 -8.84 -13.79
N MET A 526 -19.48 -8.59 -13.21
CA MET A 526 -18.53 -9.62 -12.78
C MET A 526 -18.64 -9.81 -11.27
N PHE A 527 -18.73 -11.05 -10.83
CA PHE A 527 -18.62 -11.41 -9.43
C PHE A 527 -17.38 -12.27 -9.23
N PHE A 528 -16.30 -11.62 -8.84
CA PHE A 528 -15.03 -12.29 -8.61
C PHE A 528 -15.12 -13.23 -7.41
N ASN A 529 -14.66 -14.48 -7.58
CA ASN A 529 -14.78 -15.58 -6.60
C ASN A 529 -16.23 -15.92 -6.19
N GLY A 530 -17.21 -15.46 -6.94
CA GLY A 530 -18.64 -15.72 -6.68
C GLY A 530 -19.10 -17.14 -6.97
N GLY A 531 -18.28 -17.95 -7.69
CA GLY A 531 -18.67 -19.31 -8.10
C GLY A 531 -18.83 -20.31 -6.94
N THR A 532 -18.32 -19.98 -5.75
CA THR A 532 -18.53 -20.77 -4.53
C THR A 532 -19.63 -20.20 -3.62
N VAL A 533 -20.21 -19.05 -3.98
CA VAL A 533 -21.26 -18.39 -3.20
C VAL A 533 -22.61 -18.92 -3.62
N HIS A 534 -23.40 -19.34 -2.66
CA HIS A 534 -24.81 -19.68 -2.94
C HIS A 534 -25.60 -18.39 -3.16
N LEU A 535 -26.01 -18.14 -4.41
CA LEU A 535 -26.85 -16.99 -4.75
C LEU A 535 -28.30 -17.23 -4.27
N PRO A 536 -28.93 -16.24 -3.62
CA PRO A 536 -30.36 -16.34 -3.28
C PRO A 536 -31.23 -16.27 -4.55
N ASP A 537 -32.49 -16.59 -4.43
CA ASP A 537 -33.45 -16.35 -5.52
C ASP A 537 -33.66 -14.85 -5.75
N PRO A 538 -33.71 -14.36 -7.00
CA PRO A 538 -34.00 -12.96 -7.29
C PRO A 538 -35.49 -12.61 -6.97
N PRO A 539 -35.84 -11.34 -6.74
CA PRO A 539 -35.02 -10.15 -6.97
C PRO A 539 -33.95 -9.93 -5.90
N TRP A 540 -32.87 -9.24 -6.30
CA TRP A 540 -31.72 -8.96 -5.45
C TRP A 540 -31.53 -7.47 -5.14
N ASP A 541 -31.00 -7.17 -3.96
CA ASP A 541 -30.24 -5.96 -3.73
C ASP A 541 -28.77 -6.31 -3.96
N ILE A 542 -28.05 -5.54 -4.78
CA ILE A 542 -26.66 -5.77 -5.13
C ILE A 542 -25.78 -4.61 -4.69
N ALA A 543 -24.59 -4.90 -4.18
CA ALA A 543 -23.53 -3.92 -3.93
C ALA A 543 -22.40 -4.12 -4.93
N PHE A 544 -21.91 -3.05 -5.54
CA PHE A 544 -20.93 -3.13 -6.63
C PHE A 544 -20.09 -1.87 -6.75
N THR A 545 -18.93 -2.00 -7.42
CA THR A 545 -18.11 -0.91 -7.92
C THR A 545 -18.22 -0.82 -9.43
N ILE A 546 -17.83 0.32 -10.01
CA ILE A 546 -17.84 0.53 -11.46
C ILE A 546 -16.46 0.90 -11.97
N ASP A 547 -16.14 0.44 -13.19
CA ASP A 547 -14.90 0.72 -13.90
C ASP A 547 -15.15 0.87 -15.40
N ARG A 548 -14.21 1.49 -16.11
CA ARG A 548 -14.22 1.54 -17.57
C ARG A 548 -13.69 0.23 -18.16
N ASN A 549 -14.51 -0.41 -18.96
CA ASN A 549 -14.10 -1.58 -19.73
C ASN A 549 -13.93 -1.22 -21.21
N VAL A 550 -12.77 -1.52 -21.76
CA VAL A 550 -12.50 -1.36 -23.21
C VAL A 550 -12.21 -2.74 -23.78
N TRP A 551 -13.14 -3.26 -24.56
CA TRP A 551 -13.02 -4.57 -25.19
C TRP A 551 -13.30 -4.48 -26.70
N ARG A 552 -12.33 -4.92 -27.52
CA ARG A 552 -12.43 -4.90 -28.99
C ARG A 552 -12.87 -3.55 -29.57
N GLY A 553 -12.34 -2.46 -29.01
CA GLY A 553 -12.67 -1.10 -29.44
C GLY A 553 -14.03 -0.56 -28.96
N ARG A 554 -14.78 -1.32 -28.18
CA ARG A 554 -16.02 -0.86 -27.53
C ARG A 554 -15.75 -0.50 -26.09
N THR A 555 -16.22 0.69 -25.69
CA THR A 555 -16.16 1.15 -24.29
C THR A 555 -17.51 0.94 -23.62
N SER A 556 -17.51 0.42 -22.41
CA SER A 556 -18.71 0.20 -21.58
C SER A 556 -18.40 0.40 -20.11
N VAL A 557 -19.45 0.62 -19.31
CA VAL A 557 -19.34 0.55 -17.85
C VAL A 557 -19.28 -0.92 -17.45
N SER A 558 -18.26 -1.29 -16.68
CA SER A 558 -18.12 -2.62 -16.08
C SER A 558 -18.52 -2.54 -14.62
N MET A 559 -19.32 -3.50 -14.16
CA MET A 559 -19.72 -3.63 -12.75
C MET A 559 -18.98 -4.79 -12.11
N SER A 560 -18.41 -4.56 -10.92
CA SER A 560 -17.79 -5.59 -10.08
C SER A 560 -18.60 -5.78 -8.81
N ILE A 561 -19.31 -6.90 -8.71
CA ILE A 561 -20.15 -7.23 -7.55
C ILE A 561 -19.27 -7.45 -6.32
N GLN A 562 -19.65 -6.80 -5.22
CA GLN A 562 -19.03 -6.94 -3.90
C GLN A 562 -19.84 -7.88 -2.99
N ASP A 563 -21.16 -7.76 -3.04
CA ASP A 563 -22.08 -8.62 -2.28
C ASP A 563 -23.49 -8.63 -2.91
N ILE A 564 -24.25 -9.69 -2.63
CA ILE A 564 -25.63 -9.88 -3.10
C ILE A 564 -26.46 -10.34 -1.92
N ARG A 565 -27.65 -9.77 -1.77
CA ARG A 565 -28.65 -10.22 -0.79
C ARG A 565 -30.04 -10.28 -1.41
N PRO A 566 -30.99 -11.06 -0.84
CA PRO A 566 -32.41 -11.00 -1.23
C PRO A 566 -32.90 -9.56 -1.11
N ALA A 567 -33.69 -9.11 -2.09
CA ALA A 567 -34.31 -7.80 -2.00
C ALA A 567 -35.21 -7.73 -0.76
N ARG A 568 -35.10 -6.66 0.02
CA ARG A 568 -36.02 -6.41 1.13
C ARG A 568 -37.36 -6.02 0.50
N LEU A 569 -38.38 -6.81 0.76
CA LEU A 569 -39.76 -6.42 0.45
C LEU A 569 -40.03 -5.11 1.21
N SER A 570 -40.25 -4.02 0.47
CA SER A 570 -40.63 -2.71 0.99
C SER A 570 -42.02 -2.73 1.56
#